data_407315118c3732f2a3d9d1bade93ddda
#
_entry.id   407315118c3732f2a3d9d1bade93ddda
#
_cell.length_a   1.000
_cell.length_b   1.000
_cell.length_c   1.000
_cell.angle_alpha   90.00
_cell.angle_beta   90.00
_cell.angle_gamma   90.00
#
_symmetry.space_group_name_H-M   'P 1'
#
loop_
_entity.id
_entity.type
_entity.pdbx_description
1 polymer ?
#
loop_
_entity_poly.entity_id
_entity_poly.type
_entity_poly.pdbx_seq_one_letter_code
_entity_poly.pdbx_strand_id
1 'polypeptide(L)'
;MVKNKNESAILRYDILVLKRRGVTRDLPSGTESLQWVTNTATLIYGEHDAVVVDTFATIDQNQQLVDWITKSGKNLTTIYITHAHGDHSFGIKILLDRFPNARAVAVPAVVKAMQTQIDPNYIKNFWNKLFPDQIPEALIVPEALESNELELEGHKLVVLDNGFTDTEYSTSLYVPSIGLVVAGDAVYNGIHPYMPETTEQSRLNWIAALDRIEGLKPHAVVAGHKNPANDDNSRYLCLS
;
A
#
# COMPACT_ATOMS: atom_id res chain seq x y z
N MET A 1 -34.87 -20.94 -17.76
CA MET A 1 -34.65 -19.76 -16.91
C MET A 1 -33.33 -19.14 -17.29
N VAL A 2 -33.34 -18.03 -17.99
CA VAL A 2 -32.12 -17.30 -18.37
C VAL A 2 -31.70 -16.55 -17.09
N LYS A 3 -30.57 -16.95 -16.45
CA LYS A 3 -29.95 -16.17 -15.41
C LYS A 3 -29.54 -14.83 -16.01
N ASN A 4 -30.07 -13.74 -15.50
CA ASN A 4 -29.63 -12.39 -15.81
C ASN A 4 -28.13 -12.28 -15.53
N LYS A 5 -27.35 -12.09 -16.58
CA LYS A 5 -25.86 -11.99 -16.57
C LYS A 5 -25.32 -10.65 -16.08
N ASN A 6 -26.04 -9.85 -15.31
CA ASN A 6 -25.68 -8.47 -15.00
C ASN A 6 -25.82 -8.05 -13.51
N GLU A 7 -25.70 -8.97 -12.56
CA GLU A 7 -25.35 -8.53 -11.21
C GLU A 7 -23.85 -8.78 -11.04
N SER A 8 -23.05 -7.73 -11.14
CA SER A 8 -21.65 -7.78 -10.74
C SER A 8 -21.58 -8.16 -9.27
N ALA A 9 -20.71 -9.12 -8.94
CA ALA A 9 -20.50 -9.55 -7.56
C ALA A 9 -20.13 -8.34 -6.68
N ILE A 10 -20.68 -8.27 -5.47
CA ILE A 10 -20.34 -7.17 -4.55
C ILE A 10 -18.88 -7.33 -4.14
N LEU A 11 -18.06 -6.30 -4.38
CA LEU A 11 -16.69 -6.27 -3.91
C LEU A 11 -16.64 -6.21 -2.37
N ARG A 12 -15.59 -6.82 -1.83
CA ARG A 12 -15.24 -6.80 -0.40
C ARG A 12 -13.77 -6.46 -0.27
N TYR A 13 -13.34 -6.19 0.95
CA TYR A 13 -11.91 -6.01 1.24
C TYR A 13 -11.56 -6.57 2.62
N ASP A 14 -10.33 -7.00 2.74
CA ASP A 14 -9.69 -7.39 3.99
C ASP A 14 -8.35 -6.66 4.11
N ILE A 15 -7.86 -6.47 5.34
CA ILE A 15 -6.64 -5.74 5.62
C ILE A 15 -5.69 -6.62 6.40
N LEU A 16 -4.46 -6.75 5.93
CA LEU A 16 -3.36 -7.34 6.67
C LEU A 16 -2.52 -6.22 7.29
N VAL A 17 -2.45 -6.18 8.62
CA VAL A 17 -1.60 -5.24 9.35
C VAL A 17 -0.47 -6.01 9.97
N LEU A 18 0.76 -5.72 9.55
CA LEU A 18 1.94 -6.39 10.08
C LEU A 18 2.82 -5.44 10.86
N LYS A 19 3.15 -5.89 12.07
CA LYS A 19 4.10 -5.23 12.94
C LYS A 19 5.46 -5.88 12.79
N ARG A 20 6.50 -5.08 12.71
CA ARG A 20 7.84 -5.56 12.57
C ARG A 20 8.64 -5.36 13.83
N ARG A 21 9.53 -6.32 14.14
CA ARG A 21 10.47 -6.21 15.23
C ARG A 21 11.75 -5.49 14.78
N GLY A 22 12.21 -4.62 15.66
CA GLY A 22 13.57 -4.12 15.71
C GLY A 22 14.06 -3.33 14.52
N VAL A 23 14.24 -2.04 14.70
CA VAL A 23 15.12 -1.25 13.88
C VAL A 23 16.53 -1.43 14.41
N THR A 24 17.42 -2.01 13.61
CA THR A 24 18.83 -2.18 13.97
C THR A 24 19.57 -0.87 13.72
N ARG A 25 19.71 -0.07 14.75
CA ARG A 25 20.52 1.15 14.76
C ARG A 25 20.95 1.48 16.17
N ASP A 26 21.90 2.39 16.33
CA ASP A 26 22.30 2.90 17.64
C ASP A 26 21.13 3.65 18.28
N LEU A 27 20.41 2.95 19.12
CA LEU A 27 19.29 3.51 19.87
C LEU A 27 19.77 3.99 21.23
N PRO A 28 19.21 5.09 21.78
CA PRO A 28 19.46 5.47 23.16
C PRO A 28 19.12 4.32 24.12
N SER A 29 19.88 4.22 25.21
CA SER A 29 19.62 3.24 26.26
C SER A 29 18.18 3.34 26.77
N GLY A 30 17.51 2.19 26.91
CA GLY A 30 16.11 2.10 27.32
C GLY A 30 15.10 2.12 26.15
N THR A 31 15.58 2.17 24.91
CA THR A 31 14.73 2.15 23.71
C THR A 31 14.94 0.89 22.85
N GLU A 32 15.54 -0.15 23.41
CA GLU A 32 15.87 -1.41 22.73
C GLU A 32 14.63 -2.16 22.24
N SER A 33 13.46 -1.86 22.80
CA SER A 33 12.17 -2.42 22.38
C SER A 33 11.50 -1.65 21.25
N LEU A 34 12.08 -0.56 20.74
CA LEU A 34 11.50 0.18 19.64
C LEU A 34 11.33 -0.73 18.42
N GLN A 35 10.17 -0.63 17.85
CA GLN A 35 9.76 -1.39 16.68
C GLN A 35 9.54 -0.44 15.52
N TRP A 36 9.67 -0.97 14.30
CA TRP A 36 9.20 -0.25 13.12
C TRP A 36 7.69 -0.04 13.21
N VAL A 37 7.19 1.01 12.58
CA VAL A 37 5.75 1.25 12.47
C VAL A 37 5.05 0.09 11.75
N THR A 38 3.79 -0.13 12.08
CA THR A 38 2.97 -1.12 11.38
C THR A 38 2.65 -0.66 9.98
N ASN A 39 2.74 -1.57 9.00
CA ASN A 39 2.29 -1.36 7.63
C ASN A 39 1.02 -2.14 7.34
N THR A 40 0.27 -1.71 6.34
CA THR A 40 -0.92 -2.39 5.83
C THR A 40 -0.73 -2.86 4.39
N ALA A 41 -1.34 -3.99 4.06
CA ALA A 41 -1.67 -4.37 2.70
C ALA A 41 -3.17 -4.65 2.63
N THR A 42 -3.85 -4.20 1.58
CA THR A 42 -5.30 -4.33 1.43
C THR A 42 -5.61 -5.27 0.28
N LEU A 43 -6.38 -6.34 0.52
CA LEU A 43 -6.91 -7.22 -0.51
C LEU A 43 -8.34 -6.81 -0.82
N ILE A 44 -8.58 -6.34 -2.04
CA ILE A 44 -9.91 -6.04 -2.59
C ILE A 44 -10.30 -7.21 -3.48
N TYR A 45 -11.47 -7.80 -3.26
CA TYR A 45 -11.85 -9.02 -3.98
C TYR A 45 -13.34 -9.10 -4.28
N GLY A 46 -13.63 -9.78 -5.38
CA GLY A 46 -14.97 -10.14 -5.79
C GLY A 46 -15.30 -11.62 -5.52
N GLU A 47 -16.02 -12.25 -6.42
CA GLU A 47 -16.36 -13.68 -6.29
C GLU A 47 -15.14 -14.57 -6.55
N HIS A 48 -14.32 -14.25 -7.53
CA HIS A 48 -13.20 -15.07 -8.00
C HIS A 48 -11.84 -14.37 -7.87
N ASP A 49 -11.77 -13.12 -8.29
CA ASP A 49 -10.52 -12.38 -8.48
C ASP A 49 -10.25 -11.38 -7.35
N ALA A 50 -8.99 -10.98 -7.22
CA ALA A 50 -8.55 -10.01 -6.24
C ALA A 50 -7.46 -9.08 -6.76
N VAL A 51 -7.44 -7.88 -6.20
CA VAL A 51 -6.37 -6.89 -6.29
C VAL A 51 -5.77 -6.71 -4.91
N VAL A 52 -4.45 -6.80 -4.75
CA VAL A 52 -3.77 -6.38 -3.53
C VAL A 52 -3.18 -4.98 -3.72
N VAL A 53 -3.34 -4.14 -2.72
CA VAL A 53 -2.75 -2.80 -2.68
C VAL A 53 -1.63 -2.82 -1.66
N ASP A 54 -0.44 -2.45 -2.14
CA ASP A 54 0.84 -2.46 -1.44
C ASP A 54 1.33 -3.84 -0.97
N THR A 55 2.60 -3.90 -0.65
CA THR A 55 3.33 -5.04 -0.12
C THR A 55 4.09 -4.62 1.14
N PHE A 56 5.16 -5.32 1.52
CA PHE A 56 5.95 -5.01 2.71
C PHE A 56 7.46 -4.93 2.39
N ALA A 57 8.26 -4.42 3.36
CA ALA A 57 9.70 -4.29 3.20
C ALA A 57 10.42 -5.62 3.21
N THR A 58 10.00 -6.58 4.03
CA THR A 58 10.83 -7.74 4.37
C THR A 58 10.33 -9.05 3.82
N ILE A 59 11.27 -9.99 3.67
CA ILE A 59 11.00 -11.36 3.22
C ILE A 59 9.90 -11.98 4.08
N ASP A 60 10.04 -11.95 5.41
CA ASP A 60 9.08 -12.58 6.32
C ASP A 60 7.68 -11.97 6.25
N GLN A 61 7.59 -10.62 6.14
CA GLN A 61 6.31 -9.95 5.99
C GLN A 61 5.64 -10.32 4.68
N ASN A 62 6.40 -10.37 3.59
CA ASN A 62 5.86 -10.72 2.28
C ASN A 62 5.50 -12.20 2.16
N GLN A 63 6.18 -13.09 2.89
CA GLN A 63 5.74 -14.49 2.99
C GLN A 63 4.40 -14.60 3.73
N GLN A 64 4.20 -13.84 4.81
CA GLN A 64 2.91 -13.76 5.50
C GLN A 64 1.81 -13.20 4.58
N LEU A 65 2.12 -12.20 3.75
CA LEU A 65 1.20 -11.65 2.75
C LEU A 65 0.80 -12.70 1.70
N VAL A 66 1.78 -13.47 1.18
CA VAL A 66 1.54 -14.59 0.26
C VAL A 66 0.60 -15.63 0.89
N ASP A 67 0.87 -16.02 2.13
CA ASP A 67 0.07 -17.01 2.84
C ASP A 67 -1.37 -16.52 3.09
N TRP A 68 -1.50 -15.24 3.44
CA TRP A 68 -2.79 -14.59 3.67
C TRP A 68 -3.63 -14.49 2.40
N ILE A 69 -3.04 -14.05 1.28
CA ILE A 69 -3.71 -14.01 -0.03
C ILE A 69 -4.10 -15.45 -0.46
N THR A 70 -3.21 -16.42 -0.28
CA THR A 70 -3.50 -17.83 -0.62
C THR A 70 -4.70 -18.37 0.18
N LYS A 71 -4.79 -18.04 1.48
CA LYS A 71 -5.91 -18.44 2.35
C LYS A 71 -7.24 -17.80 1.95
N SER A 72 -7.24 -16.65 1.29
CA SER A 72 -8.48 -16.04 0.79
C SER A 72 -9.17 -16.90 -0.27
N GLY A 73 -8.43 -17.80 -0.93
CA GLY A 73 -8.91 -18.62 -2.03
C GLY A 73 -9.19 -17.83 -3.32
N LYS A 74 -8.78 -16.56 -3.37
CA LYS A 74 -8.99 -15.68 -4.52
C LYS A 74 -7.82 -15.77 -5.50
N ASN A 75 -8.13 -15.56 -6.79
CA ASN A 75 -7.13 -15.44 -7.83
C ASN A 75 -6.58 -14.02 -7.83
N LEU A 76 -5.32 -13.82 -7.41
CA LEU A 76 -4.67 -12.52 -7.46
C LEU A 76 -4.39 -12.15 -8.91
N THR A 77 -5.00 -11.07 -9.40
CA THR A 77 -4.82 -10.57 -10.78
C THR A 77 -3.90 -9.36 -10.84
N THR A 78 -3.90 -8.55 -9.78
CA THR A 78 -3.17 -7.28 -9.77
C THR A 78 -2.57 -6.99 -8.40
N ILE A 79 -1.34 -6.48 -8.43
CA ILE A 79 -0.63 -5.89 -7.30
C ILE A 79 -0.50 -4.41 -7.63
N TYR A 80 -1.22 -3.55 -6.91
CA TYR A 80 -1.16 -2.10 -7.10
C TYR A 80 -0.25 -1.47 -6.05
N ILE A 81 0.66 -0.59 -6.47
CA ILE A 81 1.59 0.12 -5.56
C ILE A 81 1.21 1.59 -5.50
N THR A 82 0.94 2.08 -4.29
CA THR A 82 0.47 3.45 -4.05
C THR A 82 1.56 4.49 -4.20
N HIS A 83 2.79 4.20 -3.76
CA HIS A 83 3.95 5.09 -3.82
C HIS A 83 5.26 4.30 -3.78
N ALA A 84 6.39 4.99 -3.89
CA ALA A 84 7.67 4.33 -4.17
C ALA A 84 8.37 3.72 -2.96
N HIS A 85 7.99 4.01 -1.73
CA HIS A 85 8.71 3.54 -0.54
C HIS A 85 8.82 2.02 -0.49
N GLY A 86 9.98 1.53 -0.05
CA GLY A 86 10.30 0.11 -0.07
C GLY A 86 9.41 -0.74 0.84
N ASP A 87 8.89 -0.18 1.92
CA ASP A 87 7.98 -0.87 2.83
C ASP A 87 6.55 -1.01 2.30
N HIS A 88 6.28 -0.49 1.09
CA HIS A 88 5.06 -0.70 0.31
C HIS A 88 5.29 -1.48 -0.98
N SER A 89 6.56 -1.72 -1.39
CA SER A 89 6.84 -2.19 -2.74
C SER A 89 7.83 -3.36 -2.87
N PHE A 90 8.65 -3.65 -1.86
CA PHE A 90 9.71 -4.65 -1.99
C PHE A 90 9.23 -6.10 -2.10
N GLY A 91 7.96 -6.37 -1.79
CA GLY A 91 7.36 -7.69 -1.92
C GLY A 91 6.92 -8.09 -3.33
N ILE A 92 6.98 -7.18 -4.31
CA ILE A 92 6.42 -7.44 -5.66
C ILE A 92 6.96 -8.74 -6.25
N LYS A 93 8.28 -8.95 -6.23
CA LYS A 93 8.89 -10.16 -6.81
C LYS A 93 8.43 -11.44 -6.11
N ILE A 94 8.36 -11.43 -4.78
CA ILE A 94 7.91 -12.57 -3.96
C ILE A 94 6.45 -12.94 -4.31
N LEU A 95 5.58 -11.93 -4.47
CA LEU A 95 4.20 -12.15 -4.84
C LEU A 95 4.08 -12.71 -6.27
N LEU A 96 4.81 -12.14 -7.24
CA LEU A 96 4.77 -12.61 -8.63
C LEU A 96 5.34 -14.03 -8.78
N ASP A 97 6.30 -14.44 -7.96
CA ASP A 97 6.80 -15.82 -7.97
C ASP A 97 5.72 -16.81 -7.52
N ARG A 98 4.87 -16.41 -6.59
CA ARG A 98 3.76 -17.24 -6.11
C ARG A 98 2.50 -17.13 -6.98
N PHE A 99 2.27 -15.95 -7.55
CA PHE A 99 1.08 -15.63 -8.37
C PHE A 99 1.52 -15.17 -9.77
N PRO A 100 2.04 -16.07 -10.63
CA PRO A 100 2.69 -15.70 -11.88
C PRO A 100 1.73 -15.11 -12.93
N ASN A 101 0.43 -15.23 -12.74
CA ASN A 101 -0.59 -14.63 -13.61
C ASN A 101 -0.97 -13.20 -13.15
N ALA A 102 -0.50 -12.75 -12.00
CA ALA A 102 -0.74 -11.40 -11.53
C ALA A 102 0.18 -10.40 -12.26
N ARG A 103 -0.28 -9.15 -12.35
CA ARG A 103 0.53 -8.02 -12.83
C ARG A 103 0.79 -7.07 -11.68
N ALA A 104 2.03 -6.61 -11.53
CA ALA A 104 2.34 -5.52 -10.62
C ALA A 104 2.29 -4.20 -11.40
N VAL A 105 1.53 -3.23 -10.91
CA VAL A 105 1.27 -1.97 -11.60
C VAL A 105 1.33 -0.77 -10.65
N ALA A 106 1.75 0.38 -11.18
CA ALA A 106 1.69 1.67 -10.51
C ALA A 106 1.57 2.79 -11.56
N VAL A 107 1.28 4.02 -11.15
CA VAL A 107 1.34 5.16 -12.07
C VAL A 107 2.77 5.41 -12.55
N PRO A 108 2.99 5.95 -13.76
CA PRO A 108 4.33 6.11 -14.34
C PRO A 108 5.32 6.86 -13.45
N ALA A 109 4.84 7.86 -12.70
CA ALA A 109 5.68 8.65 -11.80
C ALA A 109 6.20 7.81 -10.61
N VAL A 110 5.36 6.95 -10.03
CA VAL A 110 5.74 6.00 -8.97
C VAL A 110 6.74 4.98 -9.50
N VAL A 111 6.50 4.41 -10.69
CA VAL A 111 7.46 3.47 -11.35
C VAL A 111 8.84 4.11 -11.49
N LYS A 112 8.88 5.37 -11.92
CA LYS A 112 10.14 6.12 -12.05
C LYS A 112 10.81 6.36 -10.69
N ALA A 113 10.06 6.76 -9.67
CA ALA A 113 10.58 7.02 -8.32
C ALA A 113 11.12 5.73 -7.67
N MET A 114 10.48 4.58 -7.93
CA MET A 114 10.93 3.29 -7.40
C MET A 114 12.33 2.88 -7.88
N GLN A 115 12.81 3.36 -9.03
CA GLN A 115 14.17 3.08 -9.49
C GLN A 115 15.22 3.59 -8.49
N THR A 116 14.94 4.69 -7.79
CA THR A 116 15.81 5.19 -6.72
C THR A 116 15.74 4.30 -5.48
N GLN A 117 14.54 3.81 -5.14
CA GLN A 117 14.34 2.95 -3.97
C GLN A 117 15.06 1.60 -4.10
N ILE A 118 15.15 1.05 -5.30
CA ILE A 118 15.84 -0.23 -5.56
C ILE A 118 17.32 -0.05 -5.96
N ASP A 119 17.86 1.17 -5.94
CA ASP A 119 19.29 1.40 -6.20
C ASP A 119 20.15 0.63 -5.20
N PRO A 120 21.15 -0.16 -5.64
CA PRO A 120 21.95 -0.99 -4.75
C PRO A 120 22.66 -0.22 -3.64
N ASN A 121 23.07 1.03 -3.89
CA ASN A 121 23.70 1.87 -2.87
C ASN A 121 22.68 2.34 -1.84
N TYR A 122 21.46 2.69 -2.29
CA TYR A 122 20.38 3.06 -1.39
C TYR A 122 19.96 1.87 -0.51
N ILE A 123 19.78 0.68 -1.10
CA ILE A 123 19.50 -0.55 -0.35
C ILE A 123 20.60 -0.82 0.67
N LYS A 124 21.87 -0.80 0.27
CA LYS A 124 23.00 -1.06 1.16
C LYS A 124 23.11 -0.05 2.30
N ASN A 125 22.91 1.23 2.00
CA ASN A 125 23.20 2.33 2.94
C ASN A 125 22.02 2.74 3.80
N PHE A 126 20.80 2.38 3.43
CA PHE A 126 19.59 2.68 4.16
C PHE A 126 18.88 1.39 4.62
N TRP A 127 18.27 0.64 3.70
CA TRP A 127 17.42 -0.48 4.06
C TRP A 127 18.14 -1.62 4.76
N ASN A 128 19.31 -2.06 4.26
CA ASN A 128 20.08 -3.14 4.90
C ASN A 128 20.72 -2.73 6.23
N LYS A 129 20.93 -1.44 6.46
CA LYS A 129 21.36 -0.97 7.79
C LYS A 129 20.23 -1.01 8.82
N LEU A 130 19.00 -0.70 8.39
CA LEU A 130 17.84 -0.77 9.25
C LEU A 130 17.38 -2.21 9.46
N PHE A 131 17.53 -3.05 8.43
CA PHE A 131 16.94 -4.38 8.34
C PHE A 131 17.90 -5.39 7.73
N PRO A 132 19.03 -5.68 8.40
CA PRO A 132 20.05 -6.59 7.88
C PRO A 132 19.47 -7.96 7.58
N ASP A 133 19.83 -8.51 6.43
CA ASP A 133 19.45 -9.84 5.93
C ASP A 133 17.92 -10.08 5.78
N GLN A 134 17.13 -9.00 5.76
CA GLN A 134 15.67 -9.11 5.71
C GLN A 134 15.05 -8.52 4.44
N ILE A 135 15.82 -7.72 3.69
CA ILE A 135 15.36 -7.14 2.43
C ILE A 135 15.51 -8.18 1.31
N PRO A 136 14.50 -8.38 0.45
CA PRO A 136 14.60 -9.29 -0.69
C PRO A 136 15.81 -8.96 -1.57
N GLU A 137 16.55 -9.98 -2.02
CA GLU A 137 17.69 -9.79 -2.93
C GLU A 137 17.25 -9.30 -4.31
N ALA A 138 16.12 -9.80 -4.80
CA ALA A 138 15.57 -9.42 -6.10
C ALA A 138 14.43 -8.41 -5.91
N LEU A 139 14.72 -7.16 -6.22
CA LEU A 139 13.75 -6.07 -6.25
C LEU A 139 13.42 -5.71 -7.69
N ILE A 140 12.13 -5.51 -7.97
CA ILE A 140 11.65 -5.13 -9.29
C ILE A 140 10.69 -3.94 -9.19
N VAL A 141 10.64 -3.14 -10.25
CA VAL A 141 9.63 -2.09 -10.40
C VAL A 141 8.38 -2.65 -11.08
N PRO A 142 7.19 -2.14 -10.77
CA PRO A 142 5.95 -2.52 -11.44
C PRO A 142 5.89 -1.98 -12.87
N GLU A 143 4.93 -2.48 -13.64
CA GLU A 143 4.57 -1.92 -14.93
C GLU A 143 3.86 -0.57 -14.76
N ALA A 144 4.09 0.36 -15.70
CA ALA A 144 3.38 1.63 -15.71
C ALA A 144 1.94 1.44 -16.20
N LEU A 145 0.97 1.96 -15.42
CA LEU A 145 -0.41 2.03 -15.86
C LEU A 145 -0.58 2.97 -17.05
N GLU A 146 -1.40 2.56 -18.01
CA GLU A 146 -1.77 3.38 -19.17
C GLU A 146 -2.90 4.38 -18.85
N SER A 147 -3.67 4.11 -17.78
CA SER A 147 -4.79 4.95 -17.33
C SER A 147 -4.87 4.98 -15.81
N ASN A 148 -5.61 5.92 -15.26
CA ASN A 148 -5.86 6.02 -13.83
C ASN A 148 -7.03 5.12 -13.37
N GLU A 149 -7.31 4.03 -14.07
CA GLU A 149 -8.37 3.09 -13.74
C GLU A 149 -7.86 1.66 -13.84
N LEU A 150 -8.26 0.84 -12.88
CA LEU A 150 -8.16 -0.62 -12.90
C LEU A 150 -9.59 -1.18 -12.91
N GLU A 151 -9.71 -2.45 -13.28
CA GLU A 151 -11.00 -3.16 -13.25
C GLU A 151 -10.86 -4.43 -12.41
N LEU A 152 -11.89 -4.72 -11.61
CA LEU A 152 -12.03 -5.97 -10.88
C LEU A 152 -13.47 -6.46 -11.01
N GLU A 153 -13.68 -7.56 -11.72
CA GLU A 153 -15.00 -8.19 -11.94
C GLU A 153 -16.10 -7.20 -12.38
N GLY A 154 -15.75 -6.29 -13.31
CA GLY A 154 -16.67 -5.28 -13.86
C GLY A 154 -16.82 -4.02 -13.00
N HIS A 155 -16.12 -3.93 -11.87
CA HIS A 155 -16.06 -2.73 -11.04
C HIS A 155 -14.82 -1.91 -11.35
N LYS A 156 -14.99 -0.59 -11.44
CA LYS A 156 -13.88 0.34 -11.56
C LYS A 156 -13.20 0.56 -10.22
N LEU A 157 -11.86 0.58 -10.23
CA LEU A 157 -11.00 1.03 -9.16
C LEU A 157 -10.23 2.24 -9.70
N VAL A 158 -10.40 3.39 -9.07
CA VAL A 158 -9.91 4.68 -9.59
C VAL A 158 -8.66 5.10 -8.83
N VAL A 159 -7.58 5.35 -9.54
CA VAL A 159 -6.35 5.89 -8.95
C VAL A 159 -6.52 7.38 -8.73
N LEU A 160 -6.33 7.81 -7.50
CA LEU A 160 -6.33 9.21 -7.10
C LEU A 160 -4.89 9.69 -7.01
N ASP A 161 -4.56 10.76 -7.71
CA ASP A 161 -3.28 11.44 -7.57
C ASP A 161 -3.32 12.34 -6.33
N ASN A 162 -2.52 11.99 -5.32
CA ASN A 162 -2.40 12.77 -4.09
C ASN A 162 -1.33 13.87 -4.20
N GLY A 163 -0.48 13.80 -5.22
CA GLY A 163 0.68 14.66 -5.35
C GLY A 163 1.76 14.33 -4.30
N PHE A 164 2.20 15.34 -3.56
CA PHE A 164 3.18 15.16 -2.49
C PHE A 164 2.46 14.94 -1.15
N THR A 165 2.72 13.80 -0.50
CA THR A 165 2.27 13.50 0.86
C THR A 165 3.49 13.33 1.78
N ASP A 166 3.76 12.15 2.30
CA ASP A 166 4.99 11.77 2.98
C ASP A 166 6.19 11.75 2.02
N THR A 167 5.93 11.44 0.75
CA THR A 167 6.86 11.49 -0.38
C THR A 167 6.20 12.07 -1.64
N GLU A 168 6.99 12.36 -2.67
CA GLU A 168 6.51 12.81 -3.97
C GLU A 168 5.85 11.66 -4.76
N TYR A 169 4.86 11.98 -5.60
CA TYR A 169 4.13 11.02 -6.44
C TYR A 169 3.34 9.96 -5.67
N SER A 170 2.71 10.35 -4.58
CA SER A 170 1.83 9.48 -3.81
C SER A 170 0.45 9.36 -4.47
N THR A 171 -0.13 8.16 -4.39
CA THR A 171 -1.46 7.86 -4.91
C THR A 171 -2.30 7.07 -3.92
N SER A 172 -3.63 7.09 -4.10
CA SER A 172 -4.59 6.23 -3.40
C SER A 172 -5.41 5.45 -4.40
N LEU A 173 -6.00 4.34 -3.99
CA LEU A 173 -6.94 3.57 -4.80
C LEU A 173 -8.36 3.70 -4.25
N TYR A 174 -9.26 4.32 -5.03
CA TYR A 174 -10.66 4.48 -4.68
C TYR A 174 -11.53 3.41 -5.34
N VAL A 175 -12.41 2.78 -4.59
CA VAL A 175 -13.36 1.77 -5.03
C VAL A 175 -14.78 2.30 -4.85
N PRO A 176 -15.35 2.99 -5.86
CA PRO A 176 -16.64 3.68 -5.74
C PRO A 176 -17.79 2.75 -5.33
N SER A 177 -17.81 1.51 -5.83
CA SER A 177 -18.89 0.56 -5.61
C SER A 177 -19.10 0.17 -4.14
N ILE A 178 -18.06 0.32 -3.30
CA ILE A 178 -18.10 0.02 -1.86
C ILE A 178 -17.70 1.22 -1.00
N GLY A 179 -17.44 2.39 -1.62
CA GLY A 179 -17.02 3.60 -0.89
C GLY A 179 -15.72 3.43 -0.12
N LEU A 180 -14.77 2.64 -0.63
CA LEU A 180 -13.47 2.38 -0.01
C LEU A 180 -12.39 3.25 -0.65
N VAL A 181 -11.54 3.89 0.15
CA VAL A 181 -10.26 4.47 -0.26
C VAL A 181 -9.14 3.70 0.43
N VAL A 182 -8.24 3.09 -0.33
CA VAL A 182 -6.95 2.60 0.18
C VAL A 182 -5.94 3.71 -0.06
N ALA A 183 -5.57 4.38 1.02
CA ALA A 183 -4.95 5.70 0.95
C ALA A 183 -3.42 5.66 0.83
N GLY A 184 -2.78 4.51 1.06
CA GLY A 184 -1.34 4.48 1.24
C GLY A 184 -0.93 5.44 2.35
N ASP A 185 0.22 6.06 2.23
CA ASP A 185 0.79 6.98 3.22
C ASP A 185 0.24 8.41 3.12
N ALA A 186 -0.77 8.63 2.27
CA ALA A 186 -1.57 9.85 2.38
C ALA A 186 -2.32 9.91 3.73
N VAL A 187 -2.65 8.75 4.33
CA VAL A 187 -3.34 8.67 5.63
C VAL A 187 -2.57 7.78 6.60
N TYR A 188 -2.43 8.27 7.83
CA TYR A 188 -1.88 7.57 8.98
C TYR A 188 -2.96 7.45 10.05
N ASN A 189 -3.16 6.27 10.62
CA ASN A 189 -4.24 6.03 11.57
C ASN A 189 -3.70 5.60 12.95
N GLY A 190 -3.55 6.57 13.86
CA GLY A 190 -3.00 6.34 15.19
C GLY A 190 -1.50 6.02 15.21
N ILE A 191 -0.81 6.38 14.15
CA ILE A 191 0.65 6.30 13.95
C ILE A 191 1.12 7.70 13.54
N HIS A 192 2.29 8.13 14.01
CA HIS A 192 2.88 9.41 13.61
C HIS A 192 3.28 9.36 12.12
N PRO A 193 2.90 10.36 11.31
CA PRO A 193 3.26 10.43 9.90
C PRO A 193 4.79 10.48 9.68
N TYR A 194 5.23 9.94 8.57
CA TYR A 194 6.62 10.07 8.12
C TYR A 194 6.82 11.45 7.50
N MET A 195 7.67 12.28 8.12
CA MET A 195 7.84 13.68 7.76
C MET A 195 9.21 14.07 7.14
N PRO A 196 10.26 13.20 7.16
CA PRO A 196 11.61 13.60 6.79
C PRO A 196 11.79 14.12 5.37
N GLU A 197 10.98 13.69 4.42
CA GLU A 197 11.02 14.15 3.02
C GLU A 197 10.20 15.43 2.79
N THR A 198 9.43 15.87 3.79
CA THR A 198 8.47 16.95 3.61
C THR A 198 9.08 18.34 3.84
N THR A 199 8.49 19.32 3.19
CA THR A 199 8.70 20.76 3.42
C THR A 199 7.41 21.38 3.94
N GLU A 200 7.43 22.64 4.36
CA GLU A 200 6.22 23.37 4.74
C GLU A 200 5.18 23.35 3.58
N GLN A 201 5.63 23.65 2.36
CA GLN A 201 4.74 23.68 1.20
C GLN A 201 4.18 22.28 0.86
N SER A 202 4.98 21.22 0.91
CA SER A 202 4.48 19.88 0.61
C SER A 202 3.50 19.40 1.67
N ARG A 203 3.63 19.81 2.94
CA ARG A 203 2.62 19.50 3.96
C ARG A 203 1.28 20.21 3.73
N LEU A 204 1.30 21.43 3.19
CA LEU A 204 0.07 22.11 2.74
C LEU A 204 -0.58 21.37 1.55
N ASN A 205 0.23 20.89 0.62
CA ASN A 205 -0.26 20.04 -0.48
C ASN A 205 -0.85 18.72 0.04
N TRP A 206 -0.25 18.14 1.06
CA TRP A 206 -0.74 16.93 1.72
C TRP A 206 -2.11 17.16 2.37
N ILE A 207 -2.30 18.27 3.11
CA ILE A 207 -3.60 18.65 3.66
C ILE A 207 -4.65 18.74 2.54
N ALA A 208 -4.32 19.39 1.41
CA ALA A 208 -5.22 19.46 0.28
C ALA A 208 -5.53 18.07 -0.36
N ALA A 209 -4.62 17.10 -0.26
CA ALA A 209 -4.89 15.72 -0.67
C ALA A 209 -5.90 15.05 0.27
N LEU A 210 -5.77 15.25 1.59
CA LEU A 210 -6.76 14.75 2.57
C LEU A 210 -8.15 15.35 2.34
N ASP A 211 -8.25 16.66 2.06
CA ASP A 211 -9.52 17.32 1.71
C ASP A 211 -10.18 16.70 0.46
N ARG A 212 -9.38 16.33 -0.55
CA ARG A 212 -9.89 15.65 -1.75
C ARG A 212 -10.42 14.26 -1.43
N ILE A 213 -9.72 13.48 -0.59
CA ILE A 213 -10.16 12.16 -0.16
C ILE A 213 -11.45 12.29 0.66
N GLU A 214 -11.53 13.24 1.59
CA GLU A 214 -12.74 13.51 2.40
C GLU A 214 -13.92 13.92 1.52
N GLY A 215 -13.66 14.72 0.47
CA GLY A 215 -14.66 15.17 -0.50
C GLY A 215 -15.36 14.03 -1.26
N LEU A 216 -14.75 12.85 -1.35
CA LEU A 216 -15.37 11.64 -1.90
C LEU A 216 -16.40 11.01 -0.95
N LYS A 217 -16.43 11.42 0.31
CA LYS A 217 -17.28 10.87 1.38
C LYS A 217 -17.19 9.35 1.47
N PRO A 218 -15.98 8.78 1.59
CA PRO A 218 -15.80 7.34 1.64
C PRO A 218 -16.44 6.75 2.89
N HIS A 219 -16.91 5.51 2.81
CA HIS A 219 -17.37 4.75 3.97
C HIS A 219 -16.21 4.25 4.81
N ALA A 220 -15.09 3.92 4.16
CA ALA A 220 -13.87 3.45 4.80
C ALA A 220 -12.63 4.03 4.13
N VAL A 221 -11.60 4.28 4.94
CA VAL A 221 -10.28 4.73 4.49
C VAL A 221 -9.22 3.88 5.17
N VAL A 222 -8.49 3.11 4.38
CA VAL A 222 -7.39 2.27 4.87
C VAL A 222 -6.08 3.05 4.74
N ALA A 223 -5.45 3.30 5.88
CA ALA A 223 -4.17 3.98 5.97
C ALA A 223 -3.00 3.03 5.63
N GLY A 224 -1.91 3.54 5.05
CA GLY A 224 -0.69 2.78 4.81
C GLY A 224 -0.03 2.31 6.11
N HIS A 225 -0.12 3.14 7.15
CA HIS A 225 0.29 2.82 8.51
C HIS A 225 -0.84 3.04 9.49
N LYS A 226 -1.18 2.03 10.29
CA LYS A 226 -2.25 2.15 11.27
C LYS A 226 -1.97 1.40 12.56
N ASN A 227 -2.56 1.89 13.65
CA ASN A 227 -2.68 1.11 14.87
C ASN A 227 -3.69 -0.03 14.62
N PRO A 228 -3.32 -1.31 14.81
CA PRO A 228 -4.21 -2.43 14.57
C PRO A 228 -5.52 -2.40 15.38
N ALA A 229 -5.56 -1.67 16.49
CA ALA A 229 -6.75 -1.52 17.33
C ALA A 229 -7.76 -0.52 16.78
N ASN A 230 -7.38 0.32 15.80
CA ASN A 230 -8.27 1.31 15.20
C ASN A 230 -9.06 0.70 14.04
N ASP A 231 -10.31 1.13 13.88
CA ASP A 231 -11.11 0.81 12.69
C ASP A 231 -10.65 1.67 11.47
N ASP A 232 -11.27 1.45 10.31
CA ASP A 232 -10.98 2.18 9.07
C ASP A 232 -12.07 3.20 8.74
N ASN A 233 -12.77 3.72 9.75
CA ASN A 233 -13.80 4.72 9.58
C ASN A 233 -13.19 6.03 9.08
N SER A 234 -13.85 6.67 8.10
CA SER A 234 -13.41 7.93 7.47
C SER A 234 -13.21 9.10 8.46
N ARG A 235 -13.74 9.01 9.69
CA ARG A 235 -13.50 10.01 10.76
C ARG A 235 -12.01 10.23 11.08
N TYR A 236 -11.15 9.25 10.80
CA TYR A 236 -9.71 9.36 11.05
C TYR A 236 -8.99 10.26 10.04
N LEU A 237 -9.62 10.62 8.93
CA LEU A 237 -9.08 11.66 8.01
C LEU A 237 -8.88 13.01 8.70
N CYS A 238 -9.76 13.35 9.65
CA CYS A 238 -9.70 14.61 10.39
C CYS A 238 -8.66 14.61 11.53
N LEU A 239 -8.02 13.46 11.80
CA LEU A 239 -7.07 13.27 12.91
C LEU A 239 -5.64 12.97 12.40
N SER A 240 -5.44 13.00 11.09
CA SER A 240 -4.15 12.72 10.42
C SER A 240 -3.30 13.97 10.31
#